data_a5cd8d20849eb55853e03558847422c0
#
_entry.id   a5cd8d20849eb55853e03558847422c0
#
_cell.length_a   1.000
_cell.length_b   1.000
_cell.length_c   1.000
_cell.angle_alpha   90.00
_cell.angle_beta   90.00
_cell.angle_gamma   90.00
#
_symmetry.space_group_name_H-M   'P 1'
#
loop_
_entity.id
_entity.type
_entity.pdbx_description
1 polymer ?
#
loop_
_entity_poly.entity_id
_entity_poly.type
_entity_poly.pdbx_seq_one_letter_code
_entity_poly.pdbx_strand_id
1 'polypeptide(L)'
;MFYQPIITLSDHKVNYYEALLRIQKDNEIISPQNIFELIESRKLEYEFDLAIFKTIEADLKNKKIPEQTGVSINVSGPSIIHDNIVEQLSLFVPYLKWYKIVLEITETSLITNIIQASKHINALKKLGFIIALDDFGSGYSSISYLSSMPVDIVKFDISLIQQLGDKKQYSIIHHLADMIHETGHQLVAEGIETEQTETIIKNMKFHYAQGYLYGKPSQQPVKLPAKLPS
;
A
#
# COMPACT_ATOMS: atom_id res chain seq x y z
N MET A 1 -12.40 -8.96 3.74
CA MET A 1 -11.60 -7.77 3.41
C MET A 1 -12.46 -6.73 2.71
N PHE A 2 -12.11 -5.46 2.87
CA PHE A 2 -12.57 -4.33 2.07
C PHE A 2 -11.44 -3.93 1.12
N TYR A 3 -11.80 -3.34 -0.02
CA TYR A 3 -10.87 -3.01 -1.08
C TYR A 3 -11.03 -1.55 -1.47
N GLN A 4 -9.94 -0.79 -1.43
CA GLN A 4 -9.91 0.60 -1.85
C GLN A 4 -9.10 0.74 -3.15
N PRO A 5 -9.63 1.41 -4.18
CA PRO A 5 -8.92 1.53 -5.45
C PRO A 5 -7.72 2.47 -5.33
N ILE A 6 -6.60 2.05 -5.95
CA ILE A 6 -5.44 2.88 -6.25
C ILE A 6 -5.41 3.03 -7.76
N ILE A 7 -5.51 4.26 -8.23
CA ILE A 7 -5.65 4.56 -9.65
C ILE A 7 -4.34 5.02 -10.28
N THR A 8 -4.21 4.77 -11.56
CA THR A 8 -3.18 5.36 -12.41
C THR A 8 -3.59 6.79 -12.80
N LEU A 9 -2.77 7.79 -12.48
CA LEU A 9 -3.10 9.20 -12.73
C LEU A 9 -3.14 9.59 -14.21
N SER A 10 -2.49 8.82 -15.09
CA SER A 10 -2.42 9.12 -16.52
C SER A 10 -3.71 8.75 -17.29
N ASP A 11 -4.42 7.69 -16.86
CA ASP A 11 -5.60 7.19 -17.59
C ASP A 11 -6.82 6.91 -16.69
N HIS A 12 -6.70 7.20 -15.38
CA HIS A 12 -7.72 7.04 -14.35
C HIS A 12 -8.25 5.60 -14.20
N LYS A 13 -7.48 4.60 -14.63
CA LYS A 13 -7.85 3.21 -14.40
C LYS A 13 -7.37 2.71 -13.06
N VAL A 14 -8.12 1.77 -12.48
CA VAL A 14 -7.66 1.06 -11.29
C VAL A 14 -6.42 0.24 -11.64
N ASN A 15 -5.32 0.51 -10.95
CA ASN A 15 -4.07 -0.25 -11.08
C ASN A 15 -4.10 -1.48 -10.16
N TYR A 16 -4.45 -1.26 -8.90
CA TYR A 16 -4.66 -2.31 -7.90
C TYR A 16 -5.57 -1.79 -6.78
N TYR A 17 -5.97 -2.67 -5.87
CA TYR A 17 -6.79 -2.34 -4.71
C TYR A 17 -5.99 -2.59 -3.45
N GLU A 18 -6.04 -1.68 -2.50
CA GLU A 18 -5.54 -1.95 -1.15
C GLU A 18 -6.53 -2.81 -0.39
N ALA A 19 -6.04 -3.92 0.17
CA ALA A 19 -6.81 -4.83 1.01
C ALA A 19 -6.81 -4.34 2.46
N LEU A 20 -7.93 -3.79 2.89
CA LEU A 20 -8.11 -3.20 4.21
C LEU A 20 -8.98 -4.11 5.09
N LEU A 21 -8.48 -4.44 6.27
CA LEU A 21 -9.31 -5.12 7.26
C LEU A 21 -10.41 -4.19 7.76
N ARG A 22 -11.60 -4.72 7.88
CA ARG A 22 -12.71 -4.09 8.60
C ARG A 22 -13.40 -5.15 9.44
N ILE A 23 -13.86 -4.78 10.61
CA ILE A 23 -14.54 -5.69 11.54
C ILE A 23 -16.00 -5.35 11.51
N GLN A 24 -16.82 -6.37 11.28
CA GLN A 24 -18.26 -6.24 11.40
C GLN A 24 -18.70 -6.72 12.79
N LYS A 25 -19.32 -5.83 13.55
CA LYS A 25 -19.90 -6.13 14.85
C LYS A 25 -21.32 -5.52 14.90
N ASP A 26 -22.31 -6.33 15.20
CA ASP A 26 -23.72 -5.90 15.39
C ASP A 26 -24.25 -5.01 14.25
N ASN A 27 -23.96 -5.35 12.99
CA ASN A 27 -24.23 -4.58 11.77
C ASN A 27 -23.43 -3.28 11.59
N GLU A 28 -22.51 -2.95 12.48
CA GLU A 28 -21.61 -1.82 12.33
C GLU A 28 -20.25 -2.29 11.79
N ILE A 29 -19.66 -1.46 10.92
CA ILE A 29 -18.30 -1.66 10.40
C ILE A 29 -17.38 -0.76 11.19
N ILE A 30 -16.48 -1.36 11.95
CA ILE A 30 -15.51 -0.65 12.79
C ILE A 30 -14.10 -0.77 12.25
N SER A 31 -13.31 0.28 12.46
CA SER A 31 -11.87 0.22 12.19
C SER A 31 -11.20 -0.77 13.14
N PRO A 32 -10.23 -1.56 12.67
CA PRO A 32 -9.57 -2.57 13.50
C PRO A 32 -8.50 -1.99 14.46
N GLN A 33 -8.39 -0.68 14.62
CA GLN A 33 -7.29 -0.03 15.35
C GLN A 33 -7.08 -0.58 16.76
N ASN A 34 -8.14 -0.71 17.54
CA ASN A 34 -8.06 -1.29 18.90
C ASN A 34 -7.62 -2.76 18.91
N ILE A 35 -7.87 -3.47 17.79
CA ILE A 35 -7.44 -4.86 17.63
C ILE A 35 -5.96 -4.93 17.28
N PHE A 36 -5.47 -4.01 16.45
CA PHE A 36 -4.04 -3.92 16.16
C PHE A 36 -3.22 -3.71 17.44
N GLU A 37 -3.62 -2.75 18.29
CA GLU A 37 -2.98 -2.54 19.59
C GLU A 37 -2.95 -3.82 20.47
N LEU A 38 -4.04 -4.58 20.46
CA LEU A 38 -4.10 -5.86 21.19
C LEU A 38 -3.19 -6.92 20.57
N ILE A 39 -3.14 -7.03 19.24
CA ILE A 39 -2.29 -7.95 18.50
C ILE A 39 -0.81 -7.66 18.81
N GLU A 40 -0.40 -6.39 18.69
CA GLU A 40 0.96 -5.93 19.01
C GLU A 40 1.33 -6.21 20.47
N SER A 41 0.44 -5.87 21.41
CA SER A 41 0.69 -6.12 22.83
C SER A 41 0.88 -7.60 23.18
N ARG A 42 0.35 -8.50 22.36
CA ARG A 42 0.45 -9.94 22.51
C ARG A 42 1.48 -10.59 21.58
N LYS A 43 2.13 -9.82 20.72
CA LYS A 43 3.09 -10.28 19.71
C LYS A 43 2.50 -11.35 18.77
N LEU A 44 1.28 -11.10 18.28
CA LEU A 44 0.52 -11.99 17.42
C LEU A 44 0.44 -11.48 15.97
N GLU A 45 1.29 -10.51 15.59
CA GLU A 45 1.26 -9.87 14.27
C GLU A 45 1.48 -10.88 13.15
N TYR A 46 2.41 -11.80 13.35
CA TYR A 46 2.70 -12.83 12.34
C TYR A 46 1.51 -13.77 12.11
N GLU A 47 0.91 -14.35 13.15
CA GLU A 47 -0.25 -15.22 13.06
C GLU A 47 -1.44 -14.49 12.46
N PHE A 48 -1.58 -13.21 12.80
CA PHE A 48 -2.63 -12.36 12.26
C PHE A 48 -2.44 -12.11 10.77
N ASP A 49 -1.25 -11.76 10.32
CA ASP A 49 -0.93 -11.57 8.92
C ASP A 49 -1.18 -12.84 8.11
N LEU A 50 -0.82 -14.02 8.65
CA LEU A 50 -1.12 -15.30 8.00
C LEU A 50 -2.64 -15.52 7.79
N ALA A 51 -3.48 -15.09 8.72
CA ALA A 51 -4.93 -15.17 8.57
C ALA A 51 -5.44 -14.20 7.48
N ILE A 52 -4.87 -12.99 7.41
CA ILE A 52 -5.15 -12.02 6.35
C ILE A 52 -4.73 -12.58 4.98
N PHE A 53 -3.53 -13.14 4.85
CA PHE A 53 -3.04 -13.73 3.59
C PHE A 53 -3.98 -14.81 3.07
N LYS A 54 -4.42 -15.73 3.92
CA LYS A 54 -5.39 -16.77 3.55
C LYS A 54 -6.73 -16.19 3.09
N THR A 55 -7.18 -15.11 3.74
CA THR A 55 -8.43 -14.45 3.37
C THR A 55 -8.33 -13.79 1.99
N ILE A 56 -7.22 -13.10 1.71
CA ILE A 56 -6.99 -12.44 0.42
C ILE A 56 -6.80 -13.50 -0.68
N GLU A 57 -6.07 -14.58 -0.39
CA GLU A 57 -5.90 -15.69 -1.34
C GLU A 57 -7.26 -16.29 -1.73
N ALA A 58 -8.15 -16.51 -0.76
CA ALA A 58 -9.50 -16.99 -1.02
C ALA A 58 -10.32 -16.00 -1.88
N ASP A 59 -10.19 -14.70 -1.65
CA ASP A 59 -10.84 -13.66 -2.45
C ASP A 59 -10.31 -13.64 -3.90
N LEU A 60 -8.99 -13.85 -4.13
CA LEU A 60 -8.40 -14.00 -5.46
C LEU A 60 -8.90 -15.27 -6.16
N LYS A 61 -8.90 -16.40 -5.45
CA LYS A 61 -9.40 -17.69 -5.96
C LYS A 61 -10.86 -17.62 -6.39
N ASN A 62 -11.67 -16.87 -5.64
CA ASN A 62 -13.09 -16.67 -5.94
C ASN A 62 -13.33 -15.54 -6.98
N LYS A 63 -12.26 -14.98 -7.57
CA LYS A 63 -12.31 -13.88 -8.56
C LYS A 63 -13.09 -12.65 -8.07
N LYS A 64 -13.05 -12.39 -6.78
CA LYS A 64 -13.67 -11.20 -6.19
C LYS A 64 -12.99 -9.93 -6.67
N ILE A 65 -11.66 -9.97 -6.81
CA ILE A 65 -10.86 -8.91 -7.40
C ILE A 65 -10.84 -9.11 -8.93
N PRO A 66 -11.05 -8.06 -9.74
CA PRO A 66 -11.01 -8.17 -11.20
C PRO A 66 -9.64 -8.66 -11.70
N GLU A 67 -9.62 -9.65 -12.58
CA GLU A 67 -8.40 -10.09 -13.28
C GLU A 67 -7.77 -8.91 -14.07
N GLN A 68 -6.46 -8.93 -14.26
CA GLN A 68 -5.66 -7.87 -14.89
C GLN A 68 -5.58 -6.56 -14.06
N THR A 69 -6.04 -6.59 -12.81
CA THR A 69 -5.74 -5.57 -11.81
C THR A 69 -4.76 -6.15 -10.78
N GLY A 70 -4.76 -5.61 -9.57
CA GLY A 70 -3.90 -6.12 -8.51
C GLY A 70 -4.52 -5.96 -7.13
N VAL A 71 -3.78 -6.41 -6.14
CA VAL A 71 -4.08 -6.20 -4.73
C VAL A 71 -2.81 -5.88 -3.97
N SER A 72 -2.86 -4.91 -3.07
CA SER A 72 -1.82 -4.73 -2.07
C SER A 72 -2.23 -5.33 -0.73
N ILE A 73 -1.23 -5.81 -0.03
CA ILE A 73 -1.34 -6.57 1.21
C ILE A 73 -0.38 -5.95 2.22
N ASN A 74 -0.92 -5.49 3.34
CA ASN A 74 -0.12 -5.00 4.45
C ASN A 74 0.64 -6.15 5.12
N VAL A 75 1.94 -5.97 5.35
CA VAL A 75 2.82 -6.93 6.00
C VAL A 75 3.52 -6.25 7.18
N SER A 76 3.29 -6.76 8.38
CA SER A 76 3.86 -6.18 9.59
C SER A 76 5.38 -6.38 9.66
N GLY A 77 6.05 -5.55 10.49
CA GLY A 77 7.49 -5.66 10.72
C GLY A 77 7.92 -7.01 11.27
N PRO A 78 7.26 -7.55 12.31
CA PRO A 78 7.54 -8.89 12.79
C PRO A 78 7.37 -9.98 11.72
N SER A 79 6.40 -9.81 10.81
CA SER A 79 6.16 -10.77 9.73
C SER A 79 7.26 -10.74 8.68
N ILE A 80 7.67 -9.56 8.20
CA ILE A 80 8.66 -9.47 7.11
C ILE A 80 10.04 -10.01 7.52
N ILE A 81 10.38 -10.00 8.81
CA ILE A 81 11.62 -10.57 9.34
C ILE A 81 11.49 -12.05 9.76
N HIS A 82 10.29 -12.63 9.77
CA HIS A 82 10.07 -14.01 10.16
C HIS A 82 10.64 -14.98 9.13
N ASP A 83 11.38 -16.01 9.57
CA ASP A 83 12.13 -16.93 8.69
C ASP A 83 11.25 -17.61 7.62
N ASN A 84 9.99 -17.89 7.92
CA ASN A 84 9.07 -18.59 7.01
C ASN A 84 8.25 -17.64 6.13
N ILE A 85 8.45 -16.32 6.17
CA ILE A 85 7.57 -15.36 5.49
C ILE A 85 7.52 -15.57 3.97
N VAL A 86 8.67 -15.88 3.36
CA VAL A 86 8.76 -16.11 1.91
C VAL A 86 7.96 -17.35 1.51
N GLU A 87 8.01 -18.42 2.31
CA GLU A 87 7.20 -19.63 2.10
C GLU A 87 5.70 -19.32 2.23
N GLN A 88 5.31 -18.59 3.28
CA GLN A 88 3.90 -18.26 3.51
C GLN A 88 3.33 -17.36 2.39
N LEU A 89 4.08 -16.38 1.93
CA LEU A 89 3.65 -15.52 0.82
C LEU A 89 3.69 -16.23 -0.55
N SER A 90 4.41 -17.36 -0.67
CA SER A 90 4.44 -18.17 -1.90
C SER A 90 3.06 -18.70 -2.31
N LEU A 91 2.08 -18.72 -1.39
CA LEU A 91 0.68 -19.04 -1.71
C LEU A 91 0.08 -18.12 -2.81
N PHE A 92 0.63 -16.90 -2.98
CA PHE A 92 0.18 -15.96 -4.01
C PHE A 92 0.87 -16.16 -5.37
N VAL A 93 1.96 -16.92 -5.47
CA VAL A 93 2.72 -17.12 -6.71
C VAL A 93 1.85 -17.63 -7.88
N PRO A 94 0.87 -18.56 -7.70
CA PRO A 94 0.00 -18.99 -8.78
C PRO A 94 -0.86 -17.88 -9.38
N TYR A 95 -1.09 -16.80 -8.63
CA TYR A 95 -1.95 -15.68 -9.02
C TYR A 95 -1.19 -14.55 -9.71
N LEU A 96 0.16 -14.49 -9.61
CA LEU A 96 0.99 -13.42 -10.18
C LEU A 96 0.85 -13.26 -11.71
N LYS A 97 0.43 -14.32 -12.42
CA LYS A 97 0.15 -14.25 -13.86
C LYS A 97 -1.14 -13.48 -14.21
N TRP A 98 -2.05 -13.31 -13.23
CA TRP A 98 -3.34 -12.67 -13.44
C TRP A 98 -3.49 -11.37 -12.67
N TYR A 99 -2.73 -11.20 -11.58
CA TYR A 99 -2.84 -10.11 -10.63
C TYR A 99 -1.46 -9.53 -10.33
N LYS A 100 -1.40 -8.21 -10.23
CA LYS A 100 -0.31 -7.50 -9.59
C LYS A 100 -0.45 -7.70 -8.07
N ILE A 101 0.52 -8.29 -7.41
CA ILE A 101 0.54 -8.44 -5.95
C ILE A 101 1.59 -7.50 -5.38
N VAL A 102 1.14 -6.52 -4.60
CA VAL A 102 1.97 -5.53 -3.94
C VAL A 102 2.03 -5.87 -2.45
N LEU A 103 3.21 -5.90 -1.86
CA LEU A 103 3.39 -6.05 -0.41
C LEU A 103 3.71 -4.67 0.15
N GLU A 104 2.87 -4.16 1.04
CA GLU A 104 3.04 -2.86 1.70
C GLU A 104 3.70 -3.06 3.05
N ILE A 105 4.80 -2.38 3.28
CA ILE A 105 5.61 -2.49 4.49
C ILE A 105 5.81 -1.08 5.01
N THR A 106 5.42 -0.82 6.26
CA THR A 106 5.60 0.49 6.87
C THR A 106 7.07 0.76 7.20
N GLU A 107 7.46 2.01 7.21
CA GLU A 107 8.82 2.45 7.55
C GLU A 107 9.25 1.95 8.94
N THR A 108 8.37 2.05 9.94
CA THR A 108 8.62 1.60 11.31
C THR A 108 8.87 0.10 11.42
N SER A 109 8.27 -0.67 10.52
CA SER A 109 8.45 -2.12 10.43
C SER A 109 9.86 -2.54 10.06
N LEU A 110 10.59 -1.70 9.31
CA LEU A 110 11.92 -2.00 8.79
C LEU A 110 13.06 -1.76 9.80
N ILE A 111 12.81 -0.97 10.84
CA ILE A 111 13.83 -0.51 11.80
C ILE A 111 14.41 -1.67 12.63
N THR A 112 13.63 -2.71 12.90
CA THR A 112 14.02 -3.75 13.88
C THR A 112 15.13 -4.68 13.36
N ASN A 113 15.11 -5.05 12.07
CA ASN A 113 16.15 -5.87 11.46
C ASN A 113 16.20 -5.68 9.93
N ILE A 114 16.83 -4.59 9.49
CA ILE A 114 16.91 -4.21 8.08
C ILE A 114 17.60 -5.26 7.19
N ILE A 115 18.59 -5.98 7.72
CA ILE A 115 19.34 -7.00 6.97
C ILE A 115 18.42 -8.18 6.62
N GLN A 116 17.69 -8.69 7.61
CA GLN A 116 16.77 -9.80 7.41
C GLN A 116 15.60 -9.40 6.52
N ALA A 117 15.00 -8.23 6.76
CA ALA A 117 13.94 -7.68 5.93
C ALA A 117 14.40 -7.56 4.46
N SER A 118 15.55 -6.93 4.19
CA SER A 118 16.11 -6.79 2.84
C SER A 118 16.35 -8.13 2.15
N LYS A 119 16.83 -9.14 2.88
CA LYS A 119 17.01 -10.51 2.36
C LYS A 119 15.67 -11.11 1.91
N HIS A 120 14.63 -11.03 2.75
CA HIS A 120 13.31 -11.58 2.43
C HIS A 120 12.62 -10.80 1.31
N ILE A 121 12.69 -9.46 1.33
CA ILE A 121 12.18 -8.61 0.26
C ILE A 121 12.82 -8.97 -1.08
N ASN A 122 14.15 -9.12 -1.15
CA ASN A 122 14.82 -9.54 -2.37
C ASN A 122 14.36 -10.92 -2.86
N ALA A 123 14.09 -11.86 -1.95
CA ALA A 123 13.55 -13.17 -2.31
C ALA A 123 12.12 -13.07 -2.87
N LEU A 124 11.26 -12.25 -2.24
CA LEU A 124 9.89 -12.02 -2.69
C LEU A 124 9.85 -11.31 -4.05
N LYS A 125 10.73 -10.33 -4.30
CA LYS A 125 10.87 -9.69 -5.62
C LYS A 125 11.26 -10.67 -6.71
N LYS A 126 12.15 -11.62 -6.43
CA LYS A 126 12.51 -12.68 -7.38
C LYS A 126 11.35 -13.62 -7.72
N LEU A 127 10.37 -13.75 -6.83
CA LEU A 127 9.13 -14.48 -7.09
C LEU A 127 8.12 -13.68 -7.92
N GLY A 128 8.33 -12.36 -8.09
CA GLY A 128 7.45 -11.49 -8.89
C GLY A 128 6.56 -10.56 -8.08
N PHE A 129 6.75 -10.48 -6.76
CA PHE A 129 6.06 -9.49 -5.93
C PHE A 129 6.62 -8.09 -6.15
N ILE A 130 5.76 -7.09 -6.00
CA ILE A 130 6.12 -5.68 -5.98
C ILE A 130 6.12 -5.23 -4.52
N ILE A 131 7.07 -4.40 -4.13
CA ILE A 131 7.23 -3.93 -2.76
C ILE A 131 6.92 -2.45 -2.68
N ALA A 132 6.03 -2.07 -1.78
CA ALA A 132 5.71 -0.68 -1.48
C ALA A 132 6.18 -0.33 -0.07
N LEU A 133 6.84 0.82 0.05
CA LEU A 133 7.09 1.48 1.32
C LEU A 133 5.86 2.33 1.65
N ASP A 134 5.20 2.01 2.74
CA ASP A 134 3.97 2.66 3.19
C ASP A 134 4.22 3.71 4.26
N ASP A 135 3.24 4.60 4.48
CA ASP A 135 3.24 5.69 5.47
C ASP A 135 4.44 6.64 5.37
N PHE A 136 5.03 6.80 4.17
CA PHE A 136 6.20 7.66 3.99
C PHE A 136 5.87 9.11 4.33
N GLY A 137 6.60 9.63 5.34
CA GLY A 137 6.45 11.01 5.82
C GLY A 137 5.53 11.17 7.04
N SER A 138 4.92 10.10 7.54
CA SER A 138 4.11 10.15 8.76
C SER A 138 4.94 10.27 10.06
N GLY A 139 6.24 10.01 9.99
CA GLY A 139 7.13 9.97 11.14
C GLY A 139 8.56 10.44 10.84
N TYR A 140 9.54 9.78 11.40
CA TYR A 140 10.97 10.03 11.17
C TYR A 140 11.42 9.33 9.87
N SER A 141 10.86 9.74 8.74
CA SER A 141 11.21 9.17 7.44
C SER A 141 12.70 9.29 7.17
N SER A 142 13.37 8.17 7.14
CA SER A 142 14.78 8.15 6.82
C SER A 142 14.97 7.85 5.33
N ILE A 143 15.36 8.86 4.57
CA ILE A 143 15.78 8.72 3.17
C ILE A 143 16.82 7.59 3.00
N SER A 144 17.56 7.26 4.09
CA SER A 144 18.50 6.16 4.10
C SER A 144 17.87 4.79 3.81
N TYR A 145 16.59 4.58 4.15
CA TYR A 145 15.90 3.32 3.84
C TYR A 145 15.64 3.17 2.34
N LEU A 146 15.31 4.27 1.64
CA LEU A 146 15.12 4.24 0.19
C LEU A 146 16.36 3.80 -0.57
N SER A 147 17.55 4.13 -0.05
CA SER A 147 18.82 3.73 -0.67
C SER A 147 19.23 2.30 -0.35
N SER A 148 18.74 1.73 0.77
CA SER A 148 19.18 0.42 1.28
C SER A 148 18.15 -0.69 1.08
N MET A 149 16.88 -0.35 0.87
CA MET A 149 15.78 -1.30 0.71
C MET A 149 15.36 -1.41 -0.76
N PRO A 150 15.20 -2.63 -1.28
CA PRO A 150 14.80 -2.85 -2.67
C PRO A 150 13.29 -2.68 -2.87
N VAL A 151 12.76 -1.47 -2.55
CA VAL A 151 11.35 -1.11 -2.78
C VAL A 151 11.11 -0.66 -4.22
N ASP A 152 9.89 -0.77 -4.71
CA ASP A 152 9.47 -0.38 -6.05
C ASP A 152 8.58 0.87 -6.02
N ILE A 153 7.77 0.98 -4.98
CA ILE A 153 6.75 2.01 -4.80
C ILE A 153 6.98 2.71 -3.46
N VAL A 154 6.76 4.02 -3.44
CA VAL A 154 6.72 4.83 -2.20
C VAL A 154 5.35 5.49 -2.10
N LYS A 155 4.62 5.23 -1.02
CA LYS A 155 3.32 5.80 -0.74
C LYS A 155 3.48 6.99 0.20
N PHE A 156 3.15 8.18 -0.29
CA PHE A 156 3.16 9.41 0.51
C PHE A 156 1.89 9.47 1.36
N ASP A 157 2.10 9.46 2.67
CA ASP A 157 1.02 9.49 3.65
C ASP A 157 0.12 10.71 3.50
N ILE A 158 -1.15 10.56 3.85
CA ILE A 158 -2.15 11.63 3.82
C ILE A 158 -1.70 12.89 4.56
N SER A 159 -0.93 12.76 5.64
CA SER A 159 -0.45 13.90 6.43
C SER A 159 0.50 14.81 5.64
N LEU A 160 1.29 14.27 4.71
CA LEU A 160 2.08 15.07 3.76
C LEU A 160 1.20 15.74 2.71
N ILE A 161 0.26 14.98 2.15
CA ILE A 161 -0.61 15.49 1.09
C ILE A 161 -1.51 16.63 1.58
N GLN A 162 -1.99 16.56 2.82
CA GLN A 162 -2.78 17.64 3.44
C GLN A 162 -2.00 18.95 3.62
N GLN A 163 -0.67 18.92 3.63
CA GLN A 163 0.17 20.11 3.76
C GLN A 163 0.46 20.81 2.44
N LEU A 164 0.00 20.31 1.30
CA LEU A 164 0.25 20.89 -0.03
C LEU A 164 -0.31 22.31 -0.21
N GLY A 165 -1.22 22.77 0.66
CA GLY A 165 -1.73 24.14 0.67
C GLY A 165 -0.72 25.19 1.20
N ASP A 166 0.29 24.79 1.97
CA ASP A 166 1.35 25.67 2.45
C ASP A 166 2.51 25.74 1.45
N LYS A 167 2.94 26.94 1.07
CA LYS A 167 3.98 27.14 0.05
C LYS A 167 5.33 26.50 0.41
N LYS A 168 5.71 26.50 1.68
CA LYS A 168 6.98 25.93 2.13
C LYS A 168 6.89 24.41 2.10
N GLN A 169 5.80 23.85 2.60
CA GLN A 169 5.56 22.41 2.58
C GLN A 169 5.42 21.88 1.15
N TYR A 170 4.70 22.61 0.28
CA TYR A 170 4.63 22.30 -1.15
C TYR A 170 6.03 22.15 -1.76
N SER A 171 6.92 23.14 -1.52
CA SER A 171 8.29 23.09 -2.07
C SER A 171 9.08 21.88 -1.56
N ILE A 172 8.96 21.56 -0.26
CA ILE A 172 9.64 20.41 0.35
C ILE A 172 9.11 19.11 -0.27
N ILE A 173 7.79 18.94 -0.32
CA ILE A 173 7.15 17.72 -0.83
C ILE A 173 7.46 17.53 -2.32
N HIS A 174 7.47 18.63 -3.11
CA HIS A 174 7.81 18.59 -4.53
C HIS A 174 9.24 18.08 -4.75
N HIS A 175 10.22 18.66 -4.07
CA HIS A 175 11.63 18.23 -4.22
C HIS A 175 11.85 16.81 -3.70
N LEU A 176 11.12 16.41 -2.67
CA LEU A 176 11.16 15.05 -2.15
C LEU A 176 10.60 14.06 -3.18
N ALA A 177 9.47 14.38 -3.81
CA ALA A 177 8.87 13.57 -4.87
C ALA A 177 9.80 13.46 -6.10
N ASP A 178 10.39 14.57 -6.53
CA ASP A 178 11.37 14.57 -7.64
C ASP A 178 12.58 13.68 -7.31
N MET A 179 13.16 13.80 -6.12
CA MET A 179 14.30 12.98 -5.69
C MET A 179 13.95 11.49 -5.70
N ILE A 180 12.79 11.09 -5.16
CA ILE A 180 12.36 9.69 -5.12
C ILE A 180 12.07 9.18 -6.54
N HIS A 181 11.47 10.01 -7.39
CA HIS A 181 11.23 9.67 -8.79
C HIS A 181 12.54 9.47 -9.57
N GLU A 182 13.55 10.33 -9.38
CA GLU A 182 14.86 10.21 -10.01
C GLU A 182 15.63 8.94 -9.60
N THR A 183 15.33 8.39 -8.43
CA THR A 183 15.88 7.09 -8.00
C THR A 183 15.15 5.88 -8.58
N GLY A 184 14.16 6.10 -9.45
CA GLY A 184 13.45 5.06 -10.20
C GLY A 184 12.25 4.44 -9.48
N HIS A 185 11.83 5.00 -8.35
CA HIS A 185 10.66 4.53 -7.61
C HIS A 185 9.37 5.11 -8.20
N GLN A 186 8.29 4.33 -8.11
CA GLN A 186 6.96 4.82 -8.41
C GLN A 186 6.35 5.48 -7.17
N LEU A 187 5.57 6.54 -7.38
CA LEU A 187 4.96 7.33 -6.31
C LEU A 187 3.45 7.12 -6.26
N VAL A 188 2.92 6.90 -5.06
CA VAL A 188 1.50 6.92 -4.76
C VAL A 188 1.22 8.08 -3.80
N ALA A 189 0.21 8.90 -4.10
CA ALA A 189 -0.29 9.92 -3.18
C ALA A 189 -1.57 9.41 -2.50
N GLU A 190 -1.60 9.46 -1.18
CA GLU A 190 -2.74 9.03 -0.38
C GLU A 190 -3.65 10.20 0.05
N GLY A 191 -4.89 9.87 0.42
CA GLY A 191 -5.81 10.86 0.95
C GLY A 191 -6.30 11.89 -0.07
N ILE A 192 -6.37 11.55 -1.35
CA ILE A 192 -6.88 12.44 -2.38
C ILE A 192 -8.40 12.52 -2.29
N GLU A 193 -8.90 13.70 -1.95
CA GLU A 193 -10.34 13.94 -1.78
C GLU A 193 -10.91 14.94 -2.81
N THR A 194 -10.03 15.73 -3.46
CA THR A 194 -10.45 16.79 -4.39
C THR A 194 -9.68 16.75 -5.70
N GLU A 195 -10.31 17.18 -6.80
CA GLU A 195 -9.67 17.36 -8.11
C GLU A 195 -8.53 18.39 -8.08
N GLN A 196 -8.62 19.37 -7.18
CA GLN A 196 -7.55 20.36 -6.99
C GLN A 196 -6.28 19.68 -6.48
N THR A 197 -6.39 18.83 -5.44
CA THR A 197 -5.25 18.06 -4.92
C THR A 197 -4.72 17.09 -5.98
N GLU A 198 -5.60 16.43 -6.73
CA GLU A 198 -5.20 15.56 -7.84
C GLU A 198 -4.38 16.32 -8.89
N THR A 199 -4.79 17.53 -9.25
CA THR A 199 -4.04 18.37 -10.21
C THR A 199 -2.64 18.69 -9.69
N ILE A 200 -2.51 18.98 -8.41
CA ILE A 200 -1.21 19.26 -7.78
C ILE A 200 -0.28 18.05 -7.86
N ILE A 201 -0.75 16.87 -7.45
CA ILE A 201 0.09 15.65 -7.45
C ILE A 201 0.44 15.19 -8.86
N LYS A 202 -0.44 15.41 -9.85
CA LYS A 202 -0.11 15.19 -11.27
C LYS A 202 1.06 16.07 -11.74
N ASN A 203 1.06 17.35 -11.36
CA ASN A 203 2.16 18.27 -11.68
C ASN A 203 3.47 17.89 -10.97
N MET A 204 3.39 17.21 -9.82
CA MET A 204 4.53 16.62 -9.11
C MET A 204 4.93 15.24 -9.64
N LYS A 205 4.35 14.79 -10.77
CA LYS A 205 4.66 13.52 -11.45
C LYS A 205 4.42 12.26 -10.61
N PHE A 206 3.45 12.29 -9.69
CA PHE A 206 3.00 11.06 -9.07
C PHE A 206 2.43 10.10 -10.13
N HIS A 207 2.63 8.80 -9.93
CA HIS A 207 2.18 7.74 -10.84
C HIS A 207 0.75 7.31 -10.52
N TYR A 208 0.47 7.20 -9.22
CA TYR A 208 -0.77 6.66 -8.69
C TYR A 208 -1.34 7.56 -7.61
N ALA A 209 -2.62 7.37 -7.35
CA ALA A 209 -3.32 8.05 -6.29
C ALA A 209 -4.37 7.16 -5.63
N GLN A 210 -4.58 7.40 -4.34
CA GLN A 210 -5.60 6.76 -3.51
C GLN A 210 -6.34 7.83 -2.71
N GLY A 211 -7.65 7.68 -2.58
CA GLY A 211 -8.43 8.61 -1.77
C GLY A 211 -9.92 8.50 -2.05
N TYR A 212 -10.70 9.25 -1.29
CA TYR A 212 -12.16 9.22 -1.39
C TYR A 212 -12.69 9.83 -2.69
N LEU A 213 -11.86 10.61 -3.39
CA LEU A 213 -12.18 11.08 -4.74
C LEU A 213 -12.44 9.91 -5.71
N TYR A 214 -11.73 8.80 -5.54
CA TYR A 214 -11.82 7.63 -6.42
C TYR A 214 -12.69 6.51 -5.85
N GLY A 215 -12.85 6.46 -4.54
CA GLY A 215 -13.70 5.49 -3.87
C GLY A 215 -13.28 5.21 -2.43
N LYS A 216 -14.27 4.95 -1.61
CA LYS A 216 -14.06 4.48 -0.24
C LYS A 216 -13.80 2.97 -0.23
N PRO A 217 -13.15 2.45 0.82
CA PRO A 217 -13.03 1.01 1.00
C PRO A 217 -14.41 0.33 0.96
N SER A 218 -14.54 -0.73 0.17
CA SER A 218 -15.81 -1.43 -0.06
C SER A 218 -15.57 -2.94 -0.07
N GLN A 219 -16.58 -3.73 0.36
CA GLN A 219 -16.50 -5.19 0.33
C GLN A 219 -16.39 -5.74 -1.10
N GLN A 220 -17.01 -5.05 -2.06
CA GLN A 220 -16.88 -5.35 -3.48
C GLN A 220 -15.94 -4.33 -4.11
N PRO A 221 -14.86 -4.74 -4.78
CA PRO A 221 -13.98 -3.83 -5.49
C PRO A 221 -14.76 -2.94 -6.46
N VAL A 222 -14.66 -1.63 -6.28
CA VAL A 222 -15.39 -0.66 -7.11
C VAL A 222 -14.72 -0.59 -8.47
N LYS A 223 -15.47 -0.88 -9.54
CA LYS A 223 -15.04 -0.56 -10.91
C LYS A 223 -15.30 0.92 -11.15
N LEU A 224 -14.24 1.68 -11.37
CA LEU A 224 -14.42 3.10 -11.70
C LEU A 224 -15.11 3.23 -13.08
N PRO A 225 -16.06 4.19 -13.22
CA PRO A 225 -16.58 4.54 -14.51
C PRO A 225 -15.45 5.08 -15.41
N ALA A 226 -15.56 4.93 -16.72
CA ALA A 226 -14.56 5.38 -17.71
C ALA A 226 -14.29 6.91 -17.68
N LYS A 227 -15.09 7.69 -16.95
CA LYS A 227 -14.89 9.11 -16.58
C LYS A 227 -15.38 9.32 -15.18
N LEU A 228 -14.59 10.01 -14.35
CA LEU A 228 -15.07 10.57 -13.08
C LEU A 228 -16.21 11.56 -13.39
N PRO A 229 -17.27 11.60 -12.56
CA PRO A 229 -18.29 12.62 -12.72
C PRO A 229 -17.64 14.00 -12.57
N SER A 230 -17.87 14.85 -13.57
CA SER A 230 -17.45 16.26 -13.59
C SER A 230 -18.16 17.08 -12.52
#